data_879f744ee74097a669c84e62706cb59a
#
_entry.id   879f744ee74097a669c84e62706cb59a
#
_cell.length_a   1.000
_cell.length_b   1.000
_cell.length_c   1.000
_cell.angle_alpha   90.00
_cell.angle_beta   90.00
_cell.angle_gamma   90.00
#
_symmetry.space_group_name_H-M   'P 1'
#
loop_
_entity.id
_entity.type
_entity.pdbx_description
1 polymer ?
#
loop_
_entity_poly.entity_id
_entity_poly.type
_entity_poly.pdbx_seq_one_letter_code
_entity_poly.pdbx_strand_id
1 'polypeptide(L)'
;MATKLFPTQEIGSLAKPGWLVRATRGQPATDADLAEIDRWASVLGIEGVDDLKALLRAPSPDRQRVRDWAALFAVRFLEAAGLDVVYDGEARRVEMYEYAARRIHGFRFYGHVRSFDNKYYRKAAVVDRVRLTEPFHVDELRFVKAVARRPVKVPVTGPYTLADWSFNEYYLQAQAGGTRDLKRRAWEAKRALTLDLAREVLNPTLRALAAAGADWIQVDEPAATTHADEVPILVEAFNEAVRDVPAKLSIHVCYSDYRLLYPHILGMRVDHLALEFKNTGDYNIVTIFKDYGDTRELGLGVVDVHSDVIETPEEIRDRLLAAARVLGPERIWANPDCGLRTRTWGVAFAKLRNLVEGARLAREAVGGGA
;
A
#
# COMPACT_ATOMS: atom_id res chain seq x y z
N MET A 1 -3.61 -13.19 25.47
CA MET A 1 -2.76 -11.99 25.66
C MET A 1 -3.64 -10.77 25.43
N ALA A 2 -3.55 -9.73 26.24
CA ALA A 2 -4.27 -8.49 25.99
C ALA A 2 -3.84 -7.91 24.64
N THR A 3 -4.80 -7.48 23.84
CA THR A 3 -4.51 -6.88 22.52
C THR A 3 -3.76 -5.57 22.73
N LYS A 4 -2.62 -5.40 22.06
CA LYS A 4 -1.83 -4.16 22.13
C LYS A 4 -2.68 -3.00 21.61
N LEU A 5 -2.83 -1.93 22.39
CA LEU A 5 -3.51 -0.72 21.96
C LEU A 5 -2.62 0.10 21.00
N PHE A 6 -3.24 0.82 20.08
CA PHE A 6 -2.56 1.63 19.07
C PHE A 6 -1.37 0.92 18.42
N PRO A 7 -1.55 -0.28 17.83
CA PRO A 7 -0.46 -0.94 17.12
C PRO A 7 -0.02 -0.07 15.94
N THR A 8 1.26 -0.20 15.56
CA THR A 8 1.87 0.65 14.53
C THR A 8 2.16 -0.13 13.27
N GLN A 9 1.92 0.48 12.12
CA GLN A 9 2.18 -0.11 10.81
C GLN A 9 2.67 0.96 9.81
N GLU A 10 3.32 0.51 8.74
CA GLU A 10 3.50 1.30 7.53
C GLU A 10 2.34 1.04 6.56
N ILE A 11 2.24 1.85 5.48
CA ILE A 11 1.20 1.66 4.45
C ILE A 11 1.71 0.82 3.28
N GLY A 12 2.89 1.14 2.73
CA GLY A 12 3.44 0.42 1.59
C GLY A 12 4.82 0.92 1.18
N SER A 13 4.90 1.85 0.25
CA SER A 13 6.15 2.20 -0.41
C SER A 13 7.09 3.10 0.40
N LEU A 14 8.38 2.75 0.41
CA LEU A 14 9.50 3.60 0.80
C LEU A 14 10.22 4.17 -0.44
N ALA A 15 11.00 5.25 -0.25
CA ALA A 15 11.89 5.74 -1.29
C ALA A 15 12.89 4.65 -1.69
N LYS A 16 13.05 4.43 -2.98
CA LYS A 16 14.07 3.50 -3.47
C LYS A 16 15.45 4.13 -3.31
N PRO A 17 16.41 3.42 -2.69
CA PRO A 17 17.77 3.93 -2.57
C PRO A 17 18.42 4.12 -3.94
N GLY A 18 19.35 5.08 -4.04
CA GLY A 18 20.01 5.45 -5.29
C GLY A 18 20.66 4.27 -6.00
N TRP A 19 21.35 3.41 -5.26
CA TRP A 19 21.99 2.22 -5.78
C TRP A 19 21.03 1.22 -6.42
N LEU A 20 19.81 1.05 -5.87
CA LEU A 20 18.77 0.19 -6.47
C LEU A 20 18.27 0.78 -7.79
N VAL A 21 18.01 2.08 -7.82
CA VAL A 21 17.55 2.78 -9.03
C VAL A 21 18.60 2.67 -10.14
N ARG A 22 19.90 2.88 -9.84
CA ARG A 22 20.99 2.73 -10.81
C ARG A 22 21.11 1.30 -11.33
N ALA A 23 21.15 0.32 -10.44
CA ALA A 23 21.23 -1.09 -10.83
C ALA A 23 20.06 -1.51 -11.73
N THR A 24 18.84 -1.03 -11.43
CA THR A 24 17.65 -1.30 -12.26
C THR A 24 17.78 -0.71 -13.66
N ARG A 25 18.48 0.41 -13.80
CA ARG A 25 18.77 1.08 -15.09
C ARG A 25 20.02 0.56 -15.80
N GLY A 26 20.73 -0.42 -15.22
CA GLY A 26 21.99 -0.93 -15.75
C GLY A 26 23.15 0.08 -15.61
N GLN A 27 23.05 0.99 -14.63
CA GLN A 27 24.07 1.98 -14.32
C GLN A 27 24.93 1.48 -13.14
N PRO A 28 26.25 1.76 -13.12
CA PRO A 28 27.10 1.40 -12.00
C PRO A 28 26.76 2.19 -10.74
N ALA A 29 26.99 1.59 -9.59
CA ALA A 29 26.92 2.30 -8.31
C ALA A 29 28.02 3.34 -8.20
N THR A 30 27.72 4.47 -7.57
CA THR A 30 28.66 5.54 -7.26
C THR A 30 29.25 5.36 -5.86
N ASP A 31 30.34 6.07 -5.55
CA ASP A 31 30.93 6.08 -4.19
C ASP A 31 29.89 6.58 -3.16
N ALA A 32 29.03 7.53 -3.53
CA ALA A 32 27.96 8.00 -2.67
C ALA A 32 26.92 6.90 -2.37
N ASP A 33 26.59 6.07 -3.36
CA ASP A 33 25.71 4.91 -3.15
C ASP A 33 26.34 3.89 -2.19
N LEU A 34 27.64 3.63 -2.33
CA LEU A 34 28.37 2.71 -1.46
C LEU A 34 28.45 3.24 -0.02
N ALA A 35 28.70 4.53 0.15
CA ALA A 35 28.72 5.19 1.45
C ALA A 35 27.31 5.18 2.11
N GLU A 36 26.25 5.34 1.32
CA GLU A 36 24.86 5.24 1.81
C GLU A 36 24.56 3.83 2.31
N ILE A 37 25.01 2.77 1.60
CA ILE A 37 24.89 1.38 2.03
C ILE A 37 25.55 1.18 3.40
N ASP A 38 26.82 1.62 3.56
CA ASP A 38 27.56 1.46 4.82
C ASP A 38 26.87 2.19 5.97
N ARG A 39 26.43 3.43 5.74
CA ARG A 39 25.72 4.22 6.74
C ARG A 39 24.46 3.54 7.22
N TRP A 40 23.59 3.11 6.30
CA TRP A 40 22.32 2.46 6.69
C TRP A 40 22.53 1.06 7.21
N ALA A 41 23.49 0.30 6.70
CA ALA A 41 23.83 -1.00 7.26
C ALA A 41 24.24 -0.91 8.73
N SER A 42 25.05 0.10 9.09
CA SER A 42 25.42 0.37 10.48
C SER A 42 24.20 0.71 11.35
N VAL A 43 23.33 1.60 10.89
CA VAL A 43 22.11 2.00 11.64
C VAL A 43 21.13 0.84 11.82
N LEU A 44 21.01 -0.04 10.82
CA LEU A 44 20.03 -1.12 10.76
C LEU A 44 20.57 -2.46 11.26
N GLY A 45 21.85 -2.54 11.61
CA GLY A 45 22.50 -3.79 12.04
C GLY A 45 22.52 -4.84 10.92
N ILE A 46 22.78 -4.43 9.68
CA ILE A 46 22.86 -5.33 8.52
C ILE A 46 24.33 -5.70 8.29
N GLU A 47 24.63 -6.98 8.34
CA GLU A 47 25.96 -7.52 8.07
C GLU A 47 26.09 -8.00 6.61
N GLY A 48 27.35 -8.27 6.17
CA GLY A 48 27.64 -8.84 4.86
C GLY A 48 27.41 -7.89 3.68
N VAL A 49 27.34 -6.57 3.89
CA VAL A 49 27.06 -5.59 2.83
C VAL A 49 28.17 -5.49 1.79
N ASP A 50 29.37 -6.05 2.05
CA ASP A 50 30.42 -6.17 1.05
C ASP A 50 30.02 -7.05 -0.13
N ASP A 51 29.16 -8.06 0.09
CA ASP A 51 28.57 -8.86 -0.98
C ASP A 51 27.65 -8.02 -1.87
N LEU A 52 26.84 -7.12 -1.28
CA LEU A 52 26.04 -6.17 -2.03
C LEU A 52 26.91 -5.21 -2.84
N LYS A 53 27.97 -4.64 -2.22
CA LYS A 53 28.87 -3.72 -2.91
C LYS A 53 29.63 -4.41 -4.04
N ALA A 54 30.06 -5.65 -3.85
CA ALA A 54 30.66 -6.47 -4.90
C ALA A 54 29.69 -6.76 -6.04
N LEU A 55 28.45 -7.12 -5.71
CA LEU A 55 27.38 -7.32 -6.67
C LEU A 55 27.09 -6.07 -7.52
N LEU A 56 27.03 -4.88 -6.90
CA LEU A 56 26.77 -3.60 -7.58
C LEU A 56 27.94 -3.13 -8.47
N ARG A 57 29.17 -3.60 -8.20
CA ARG A 57 30.35 -3.33 -9.04
C ARG A 57 30.49 -4.29 -10.22
N ALA A 58 29.72 -5.38 -10.24
CA ALA A 58 29.76 -6.33 -11.35
C ALA A 58 29.25 -5.68 -12.66
N PRO A 59 29.85 -6.00 -13.83
CA PRO A 59 29.42 -5.44 -15.12
C PRO A 59 27.95 -5.72 -15.47
N SER A 60 27.41 -6.82 -14.96
CA SER A 60 25.99 -7.20 -15.11
C SER A 60 25.50 -7.76 -13.77
N PRO A 61 25.07 -6.90 -12.85
CA PRO A 61 24.60 -7.36 -11.55
C PRO A 61 23.33 -8.19 -11.66
N ASP A 62 23.25 -9.25 -10.87
CA ASP A 62 22.01 -10.02 -10.70
C ASP A 62 20.94 -9.10 -10.09
N ARG A 63 19.98 -8.71 -10.92
CA ARG A 63 18.93 -7.76 -10.54
C ARG A 63 18.00 -8.31 -9.46
N GLN A 64 17.81 -9.63 -9.39
CA GLN A 64 16.98 -10.24 -8.36
C GLN A 64 17.69 -10.14 -7.01
N ARG A 65 18.96 -10.49 -6.94
CA ARG A 65 19.76 -10.35 -5.71
C ARG A 65 19.86 -8.89 -5.24
N VAL A 66 20.00 -7.93 -6.16
CA VAL A 66 19.96 -6.50 -5.80
C VAL A 66 18.63 -6.10 -5.16
N ARG A 67 17.50 -6.61 -5.71
CA ARG A 67 16.17 -6.37 -5.14
C ARG A 67 15.98 -7.05 -3.79
N ASP A 68 16.57 -8.22 -3.61
CA ASP A 68 16.54 -8.95 -2.32
C ASP A 68 17.24 -8.16 -1.23
N TRP A 69 18.43 -7.59 -1.54
CA TRP A 69 19.10 -6.68 -0.64
C TRP A 69 18.26 -5.43 -0.32
N ALA A 70 17.64 -4.83 -1.32
CA ALA A 70 16.80 -3.66 -1.10
C ALA A 70 15.58 -3.97 -0.21
N ALA A 71 14.95 -5.12 -0.41
CA ALA A 71 13.87 -5.59 0.45
C ALA A 71 14.35 -5.86 1.88
N LEU A 72 15.53 -6.48 2.07
CA LEU A 72 16.14 -6.68 3.40
C LEU A 72 16.38 -5.34 4.10
N PHE A 73 16.99 -4.36 3.40
CA PHE A 73 17.20 -3.02 3.97
C PHE A 73 15.89 -2.37 4.40
N ALA A 74 14.85 -2.44 3.57
CA ALA A 74 13.55 -1.86 3.88
C ALA A 74 12.87 -2.55 5.08
N VAL A 75 12.90 -3.88 5.16
CA VAL A 75 12.39 -4.62 6.32
C VAL A 75 13.11 -4.21 7.59
N ARG A 76 14.45 -4.20 7.58
CA ARG A 76 15.25 -3.79 8.76
C ARG A 76 15.02 -2.32 9.13
N PHE A 77 14.80 -1.46 8.16
CA PHE A 77 14.47 -0.04 8.37
C PHE A 77 13.16 0.10 9.16
N LEU A 78 12.11 -0.60 8.77
CA LEU A 78 10.82 -0.56 9.43
C LEU A 78 10.88 -1.18 10.84
N GLU A 79 11.62 -2.28 10.98
CA GLU A 79 11.87 -2.93 12.28
C GLU A 79 12.69 -2.04 13.22
N ALA A 80 13.74 -1.39 12.74
CA ALA A 80 14.57 -0.47 13.51
C ALA A 80 13.83 0.82 13.90
N ALA A 81 12.87 1.26 13.09
CA ALA A 81 11.93 2.32 13.47
C ALA A 81 10.98 1.89 14.60
N GLY A 82 10.80 0.59 14.83
CA GLY A 82 10.00 0.01 15.92
C GLY A 82 8.57 -0.34 15.56
N LEU A 83 8.21 -0.41 14.28
CA LEU A 83 6.86 -0.76 13.84
C LEU A 83 6.47 -2.17 14.26
N ASP A 84 5.18 -2.37 14.54
CA ASP A 84 4.62 -3.67 14.93
C ASP A 84 4.38 -4.58 13.74
N VAL A 85 4.05 -4.01 12.57
CA VAL A 85 3.79 -4.73 11.33
C VAL A 85 4.62 -4.10 10.21
N VAL A 86 5.29 -4.92 9.41
CA VAL A 86 6.26 -4.49 8.40
C VAL A 86 6.00 -5.16 7.04
N TYR A 87 6.61 -4.60 5.99
CA TYR A 87 6.81 -5.21 4.68
C TYR A 87 8.14 -4.75 4.08
N ASP A 88 8.34 -4.86 2.77
CA ASP A 88 9.60 -4.53 2.09
C ASP A 88 9.64 -3.12 1.48
N GLY A 89 8.71 -2.24 1.85
CA GLY A 89 8.62 -0.89 1.28
C GLY A 89 8.43 -0.88 -0.26
N GLU A 90 7.91 -1.95 -0.83
CA GLU A 90 7.74 -2.16 -2.28
C GLU A 90 9.05 -2.07 -3.07
N ALA A 91 10.16 -2.42 -2.46
CA ALA A 91 11.51 -2.26 -3.03
C ALA A 91 11.68 -3.02 -4.36
N ARG A 92 10.97 -4.13 -4.56
CA ARG A 92 11.03 -4.97 -5.75
C ARG A 92 10.15 -4.48 -6.90
N ARG A 93 9.19 -3.59 -6.63
CA ARG A 93 8.20 -3.11 -7.60
C ARG A 93 8.71 -1.88 -8.34
N VAL A 94 8.40 -1.75 -9.61
CA VAL A 94 8.68 -0.52 -10.36
C VAL A 94 7.78 0.59 -9.85
N GLU A 95 6.48 0.27 -9.82
CA GLU A 95 5.39 1.12 -9.35
C GLU A 95 4.18 0.20 -9.14
N MET A 96 3.27 0.55 -8.25
CA MET A 96 2.17 -0.31 -7.82
C MET A 96 1.27 -0.77 -8.98
N TYR A 97 0.89 0.12 -9.90
CA TYR A 97 0.03 -0.17 -11.05
C TYR A 97 0.77 -0.96 -12.15
N GLU A 98 1.91 -0.44 -12.61
CA GLU A 98 2.66 -1.05 -13.72
C GLU A 98 3.11 -2.47 -13.38
N TYR A 99 3.51 -2.71 -12.13
CA TYR A 99 3.96 -4.02 -11.67
C TYR A 99 2.86 -5.07 -11.79
N ALA A 100 1.64 -4.76 -11.35
CA ALA A 100 0.48 -5.64 -11.46
C ALA A 100 0.04 -5.79 -12.94
N ALA A 101 -0.14 -4.67 -13.64
CA ALA A 101 -0.65 -4.64 -15.01
C ALA A 101 0.22 -5.45 -16.01
N ARG A 102 1.54 -5.54 -15.77
CA ARG A 102 2.44 -6.38 -16.59
C ARG A 102 2.23 -7.89 -16.44
N ARG A 103 1.52 -8.32 -15.39
CA ARG A 103 1.22 -9.74 -15.09
C ARG A 103 -0.21 -10.12 -15.42
N ILE A 104 -0.89 -9.21 -16.11
CA ILE A 104 -2.28 -9.41 -16.51
C ILE A 104 -2.35 -9.45 -18.03
N HIS A 105 -2.83 -10.56 -18.59
CA HIS A 105 -3.18 -10.62 -19.99
C HIS A 105 -4.27 -9.60 -20.31
N GLY A 106 -4.24 -9.03 -21.51
CA GLY A 106 -5.18 -8.01 -21.97
C GLY A 106 -4.68 -6.58 -21.79
N PHE A 107 -3.64 -6.35 -20.99
CA PHE A 107 -3.03 -5.03 -20.79
C PHE A 107 -1.94 -4.76 -21.84
N ARG A 108 -2.00 -3.58 -22.47
CA ARG A 108 -1.00 -3.11 -23.44
C ARG A 108 -0.55 -1.69 -23.08
N PHE A 109 0.77 -1.50 -22.93
CA PHE A 109 1.35 -0.20 -22.57
C PHE A 109 1.70 0.61 -23.81
N TYR A 110 1.23 1.86 -23.88
CA TYR A 110 1.51 2.79 -24.97
C TYR A 110 2.42 3.94 -24.57
N GLY A 111 2.40 4.40 -23.34
CA GLY A 111 3.21 5.54 -22.95
C GLY A 111 3.06 5.90 -21.47
N HIS A 112 3.50 7.11 -21.14
CA HIS A 112 3.43 7.67 -19.80
C HIS A 112 2.32 8.70 -19.70
N VAL A 113 1.65 8.74 -18.57
CA VAL A 113 0.73 9.80 -18.17
C VAL A 113 1.19 10.45 -16.89
N ARG A 114 0.85 11.74 -16.72
CA ARG A 114 1.14 12.50 -15.52
C ARG A 114 0.18 12.08 -14.40
N SER A 115 0.72 11.84 -13.23
CA SER A 115 0.00 11.54 -12.01
C SER A 115 0.18 12.66 -10.98
N PHE A 116 -0.22 12.41 -9.73
CA PHE A 116 -0.04 13.32 -8.59
C PHE A 116 1.42 13.76 -8.43
N ASP A 117 1.65 14.94 -7.89
CA ASP A 117 2.99 15.51 -7.62
C ASP A 117 3.94 15.53 -8.82
N ASN A 118 3.40 15.72 -10.03
CA ASN A 118 4.17 15.69 -11.28
C ASN A 118 4.95 14.37 -11.51
N LYS A 119 4.50 13.28 -10.93
CA LYS A 119 5.04 11.95 -11.21
C LYS A 119 4.41 11.41 -12.50
N TYR A 120 5.13 10.51 -13.15
CA TYR A 120 4.68 9.85 -14.36
C TYR A 120 4.61 8.34 -14.11
N TYR A 121 3.52 7.70 -14.54
CA TYR A 121 3.42 6.26 -14.61
C TYR A 121 3.07 5.81 -16.03
N ARG A 122 3.36 4.56 -16.34
CA ARG A 122 3.01 3.99 -17.65
C ARG A 122 1.56 3.50 -17.59
N LYS A 123 0.68 4.21 -18.31
CA LYS A 123 -0.73 3.82 -18.40
C LYS A 123 -0.92 2.79 -19.52
N ALA A 124 -1.63 1.71 -19.21
CA ALA A 124 -2.01 0.68 -20.17
C ALA A 124 -3.42 0.90 -20.71
N ALA A 125 -3.68 0.34 -21.90
CA ALA A 125 -5.03 0.08 -22.36
C ALA A 125 -5.37 -1.41 -22.16
N VAL A 126 -6.62 -1.69 -21.83
CA VAL A 126 -7.18 -3.04 -21.76
C VAL A 126 -7.77 -3.33 -23.15
N VAL A 127 -7.05 -4.14 -23.93
CA VAL A 127 -7.33 -4.41 -25.34
C VAL A 127 -7.86 -5.82 -25.59
N ASP A 128 -7.94 -6.65 -24.54
CA ASP A 128 -8.51 -7.99 -24.56
C ASP A 128 -9.12 -8.31 -23.20
N ARG A 129 -9.85 -9.43 -23.06
CA ARG A 129 -10.37 -9.89 -21.79
C ARG A 129 -9.23 -10.16 -20.82
N VAL A 130 -9.34 -9.60 -19.60
CA VAL A 130 -8.29 -9.72 -18.58
C VAL A 130 -8.24 -11.13 -18.01
N ARG A 131 -7.01 -11.63 -17.79
CA ARG A 131 -6.71 -12.92 -17.14
C ARG A 131 -5.38 -12.83 -16.44
N LEU A 132 -5.26 -13.47 -15.28
CA LEU A 132 -3.99 -13.61 -14.59
C LEU A 132 -3.03 -14.47 -15.42
N THR A 133 -1.78 -14.02 -15.58
CA THR A 133 -0.72 -14.85 -16.19
C THR A 133 0.01 -15.64 -15.12
N GLU A 134 0.31 -14.99 -13.99
CA GLU A 134 0.93 -15.60 -12.81
C GLU A 134 0.55 -14.83 -11.55
N PRO A 135 0.33 -15.49 -10.40
CA PRO A 135 0.13 -14.78 -9.13
C PRO A 135 1.32 -13.88 -8.80
N PHE A 136 1.05 -12.59 -8.55
CA PHE A 136 2.09 -11.63 -8.21
C PHE A 136 2.27 -11.48 -6.70
N HIS A 137 3.44 -10.98 -6.28
CA HIS A 137 3.88 -10.76 -4.89
C HIS A 137 4.14 -12.05 -4.06
N VAL A 138 3.93 -13.26 -4.59
CA VAL A 138 4.13 -14.50 -3.82
C VAL A 138 5.61 -14.70 -3.43
N ASP A 139 6.53 -14.54 -4.37
CA ASP A 139 7.97 -14.68 -4.09
C ASP A 139 8.50 -13.52 -3.23
N GLU A 140 7.94 -12.33 -3.41
CA GLU A 140 8.16 -11.16 -2.57
C GLU A 140 7.79 -11.46 -1.11
N LEU A 141 6.58 -11.96 -0.88
CA LEU A 141 6.08 -12.37 0.44
C LEU A 141 6.96 -13.45 1.08
N ARG A 142 7.30 -14.51 0.33
CA ARG A 142 8.17 -15.59 0.84
C ARG A 142 9.51 -15.07 1.31
N PHE A 143 10.13 -14.18 0.53
CA PHE A 143 11.39 -13.56 0.93
C PHE A 143 11.21 -12.70 2.19
N VAL A 144 10.20 -11.83 2.23
CA VAL A 144 9.95 -10.97 3.38
C VAL A 144 9.71 -11.81 4.64
N LYS A 145 8.88 -12.85 4.56
CA LYS A 145 8.63 -13.76 5.71
C LYS A 145 9.89 -14.49 6.18
N ALA A 146 10.82 -14.79 5.27
CA ALA A 146 12.08 -15.45 5.64
C ALA A 146 13.05 -14.51 6.39
N VAL A 147 12.96 -13.20 6.18
CA VAL A 147 13.87 -12.23 6.79
C VAL A 147 13.22 -11.36 7.88
N ALA A 148 11.92 -11.17 7.88
CA ALA A 148 11.22 -10.34 8.86
C ALA A 148 11.22 -10.96 10.25
N ARG A 149 11.37 -10.12 11.27
CA ARG A 149 11.30 -10.44 12.70
C ARG A 149 9.97 -9.98 13.33
N ARG A 150 9.14 -9.34 12.54
CA ARG A 150 7.82 -8.80 12.92
C ARG A 150 6.73 -9.39 12.04
N PRO A 151 5.46 -9.35 12.45
CA PRO A 151 4.32 -9.66 11.59
C PRO A 151 4.38 -8.93 10.25
N VAL A 152 3.92 -9.59 9.20
CA VAL A 152 4.02 -9.12 7.82
C VAL A 152 2.62 -8.80 7.27
N LYS A 153 2.50 -7.63 6.65
CA LYS A 153 1.30 -7.22 5.89
C LYS A 153 1.70 -6.96 4.44
N VAL A 154 1.09 -7.67 3.48
CA VAL A 154 1.40 -7.52 2.06
C VAL A 154 0.42 -6.56 1.37
N PRO A 155 0.87 -5.41 0.84
CA PRO A 155 0.04 -4.50 0.05
C PRO A 155 -0.10 -5.00 -1.40
N VAL A 156 -1.31 -4.90 -1.96
CA VAL A 156 -1.66 -5.34 -3.32
C VAL A 156 -2.56 -4.29 -3.97
N THR A 157 -2.27 -3.90 -5.21
CA THR A 157 -3.11 -2.95 -5.94
C THR A 157 -4.49 -3.53 -6.22
N GLY A 158 -5.52 -2.79 -5.88
CA GLY A 158 -6.89 -3.23 -5.97
C GLY A 158 -7.49 -3.21 -7.39
N PRO A 159 -8.60 -3.95 -7.60
CA PRO A 159 -9.18 -4.12 -8.93
C PRO A 159 -9.81 -2.84 -9.48
N TYR A 160 -10.38 -2.00 -8.60
CA TYR A 160 -10.98 -0.74 -9.04
C TYR A 160 -9.91 0.24 -9.51
N THR A 161 -8.82 0.39 -8.79
CA THR A 161 -7.68 1.23 -9.19
C THR A 161 -7.05 0.74 -10.49
N LEU A 162 -6.87 -0.56 -10.66
CA LEU A 162 -6.37 -1.13 -11.92
C LEU A 162 -7.29 -0.79 -13.11
N ALA A 163 -8.60 -0.82 -12.91
CA ALA A 163 -9.57 -0.45 -13.94
C ALA A 163 -9.57 1.07 -14.20
N ASP A 164 -9.61 1.89 -13.15
CA ASP A 164 -9.69 3.35 -13.26
C ASP A 164 -8.45 3.97 -13.91
N TRP A 165 -7.28 3.44 -13.56
CA TRP A 165 -6.00 3.91 -14.11
C TRP A 165 -5.65 3.31 -15.47
N SER A 166 -6.59 2.63 -16.15
CA SER A 166 -6.43 2.03 -17.47
C SER A 166 -7.37 2.67 -18.51
N PHE A 167 -7.00 2.58 -19.77
CA PHE A 167 -7.94 2.85 -20.86
C PHE A 167 -8.76 1.59 -21.13
N ASN A 168 -10.05 1.62 -20.89
CA ASN A 168 -10.94 0.48 -21.04
C ASN A 168 -11.45 0.36 -22.48
N GLU A 169 -10.64 -0.16 -23.41
CA GLU A 169 -11.01 -0.27 -24.82
C GLU A 169 -11.86 -1.52 -25.10
N TYR A 170 -11.41 -2.69 -24.65
CA TYR A 170 -12.08 -3.98 -24.91
C TYR A 170 -13.51 -4.02 -24.38
N TYR A 171 -13.71 -3.71 -23.10
CA TYR A 171 -15.03 -3.79 -22.49
C TYR A 171 -15.98 -2.69 -22.99
N LEU A 172 -15.47 -1.50 -23.38
CA LEU A 172 -16.26 -0.47 -24.05
C LEU A 172 -16.77 -0.94 -25.41
N GLN A 173 -15.95 -1.66 -26.17
CA GLN A 173 -16.36 -2.25 -27.45
C GLN A 173 -17.37 -3.38 -27.27
N ALA A 174 -17.16 -4.24 -26.27
CA ALA A 174 -18.11 -5.33 -25.95
C ALA A 174 -19.50 -4.82 -25.59
N GLN A 175 -19.60 -3.61 -25.02
CA GLN A 175 -20.89 -2.95 -24.70
C GLN A 175 -21.46 -2.12 -25.87
N ALA A 176 -20.85 -2.14 -27.06
CA ALA A 176 -21.23 -1.27 -28.17
C ALA A 176 -22.64 -1.54 -28.72
N GLY A 177 -23.14 -2.78 -28.60
CA GLY A 177 -24.49 -3.18 -29.03
C GLY A 177 -25.59 -2.96 -27.99
N GLY A 178 -25.24 -2.48 -26.78
CA GLY A 178 -26.18 -2.29 -25.66
C GLY A 178 -26.96 -0.98 -25.72
N THR A 179 -26.84 -0.17 -24.68
CA THR A 179 -27.54 1.11 -24.56
C THR A 179 -26.94 2.20 -25.47
N ARG A 180 -27.78 3.14 -25.94
CA ARG A 180 -27.35 4.38 -26.62
C ARG A 180 -26.85 5.45 -25.64
N ASP A 181 -27.12 5.31 -24.36
CA ASP A 181 -26.61 6.18 -23.31
C ASP A 181 -25.11 5.90 -23.10
N LEU A 182 -24.28 6.83 -23.52
CA LEU A 182 -22.81 6.69 -23.43
C LEU A 182 -22.30 6.64 -21.99
N LYS A 183 -22.93 7.35 -21.05
CA LYS A 183 -22.56 7.32 -19.63
C LYS A 183 -22.84 5.96 -19.03
N ARG A 184 -24.06 5.45 -19.24
CA ARG A 184 -24.45 4.13 -18.79
C ARG A 184 -23.56 3.04 -19.41
N ARG A 185 -23.26 3.14 -20.69
CA ARG A 185 -22.35 2.21 -21.37
C ARG A 185 -20.94 2.23 -20.78
N ALA A 186 -20.39 3.42 -20.50
CA ALA A 186 -19.08 3.56 -19.88
C ALA A 186 -19.05 2.95 -18.45
N TRP A 187 -20.12 3.19 -17.68
CA TRP A 187 -20.29 2.64 -16.33
C TRP A 187 -20.39 1.09 -16.36
N GLU A 188 -21.23 0.53 -17.24
CA GLU A 188 -21.38 -0.93 -17.39
C GLU A 188 -20.06 -1.58 -17.86
N ALA A 189 -19.33 -0.96 -18.79
CA ALA A 189 -18.03 -1.42 -19.25
C ALA A 189 -16.96 -1.37 -18.15
N LYS A 190 -16.95 -0.31 -17.34
CA LYS A 190 -16.03 -0.19 -16.19
C LYS A 190 -16.34 -1.23 -15.14
N ARG A 191 -17.62 -1.42 -14.80
CA ARG A 191 -18.05 -2.47 -13.88
C ARG A 191 -17.62 -3.87 -14.36
N ALA A 192 -17.83 -4.18 -15.64
CA ALA A 192 -17.44 -5.46 -16.21
C ALA A 192 -15.91 -5.70 -16.11
N LEU A 193 -15.09 -4.71 -16.49
CA LEU A 193 -13.65 -4.77 -16.35
C LEU A 193 -13.22 -4.97 -14.88
N THR A 194 -13.79 -4.17 -13.98
CA THR A 194 -13.40 -4.22 -12.55
C THR A 194 -13.74 -5.56 -11.92
N LEU A 195 -14.90 -6.14 -12.27
CA LEU A 195 -15.30 -7.46 -11.78
C LEU A 195 -14.46 -8.59 -12.39
N ASP A 196 -14.11 -8.53 -13.67
CA ASP A 196 -13.20 -9.52 -14.26
C ASP A 196 -11.80 -9.42 -13.62
N LEU A 197 -11.28 -8.21 -13.38
CA LEU A 197 -10.05 -8.01 -12.61
C LEU A 197 -10.15 -8.61 -11.20
N ALA A 198 -11.26 -8.41 -10.52
CA ALA A 198 -11.47 -8.96 -9.17
C ALA A 198 -11.47 -10.50 -9.18
N ARG A 199 -12.22 -11.12 -10.09
CA ARG A 199 -12.47 -12.56 -10.13
C ARG A 199 -11.33 -13.35 -10.76
N GLU A 200 -10.83 -12.87 -11.90
CA GLU A 200 -9.90 -13.61 -12.74
C GLU A 200 -8.43 -13.29 -12.43
N VAL A 201 -8.17 -12.20 -11.67
CA VAL A 201 -6.81 -11.73 -11.39
C VAL A 201 -6.56 -11.61 -9.89
N LEU A 202 -7.33 -10.78 -9.19
CA LEU A 202 -7.05 -10.48 -7.77
C LEU A 202 -7.39 -11.66 -6.87
N ASN A 203 -8.56 -12.27 -6.99
CA ASN A 203 -8.95 -13.39 -6.14
C ASN A 203 -7.93 -14.55 -6.22
N PRO A 204 -7.52 -15.05 -7.42
CA PRO A 204 -6.47 -16.06 -7.50
C PRO A 204 -5.15 -15.64 -6.89
N THR A 205 -4.75 -14.36 -7.05
CA THR A 205 -3.52 -13.81 -6.46
C THR A 205 -3.60 -13.77 -4.93
N LEU A 206 -4.70 -13.25 -4.36
CA LEU A 206 -4.88 -13.14 -2.91
C LEU A 206 -4.94 -14.53 -2.25
N ARG A 207 -5.59 -15.51 -2.90
CA ARG A 207 -5.59 -16.90 -2.44
C ARG A 207 -4.19 -17.53 -2.49
N ALA A 208 -3.41 -17.24 -3.53
CA ALA A 208 -2.03 -17.70 -3.62
C ALA A 208 -1.14 -17.08 -2.54
N LEU A 209 -1.35 -15.79 -2.20
CA LEU A 209 -0.67 -15.13 -1.09
C LEU A 209 -1.04 -15.76 0.25
N ALA A 210 -2.33 -16.01 0.50
CA ALA A 210 -2.78 -16.69 1.71
C ALA A 210 -2.19 -18.10 1.82
N ALA A 211 -2.17 -18.88 0.72
CA ALA A 211 -1.54 -20.19 0.65
C ALA A 211 -0.01 -20.14 0.86
N ALA A 212 0.64 -19.02 0.51
CA ALA A 212 2.05 -18.78 0.81
C ALA A 212 2.28 -18.27 2.25
N GLY A 213 1.22 -18.16 3.04
CA GLY A 213 1.26 -17.79 4.45
C GLY A 213 1.10 -16.29 4.72
N ALA A 214 0.42 -15.53 3.86
CA ALA A 214 0.02 -14.17 4.17
C ALA A 214 -1.07 -14.18 5.25
N ASP A 215 -0.74 -13.70 6.43
CA ASP A 215 -1.69 -13.55 7.55
C ASP A 215 -2.51 -12.25 7.43
N TRP A 216 -1.97 -11.24 6.74
CA TRP A 216 -2.60 -9.94 6.52
C TRP A 216 -2.33 -9.45 5.09
N ILE A 217 -3.40 -9.11 4.36
CA ILE A 217 -3.35 -8.56 3.00
C ILE A 217 -4.04 -7.19 3.00
N GLN A 218 -3.34 -6.18 2.50
CA GLN A 218 -3.88 -4.83 2.27
C GLN A 218 -4.16 -4.65 0.78
N VAL A 219 -5.39 -4.27 0.43
CA VAL A 219 -5.76 -3.91 -0.94
C VAL A 219 -5.73 -2.39 -1.07
N ASP A 220 -4.90 -1.88 -1.96
CA ASP A 220 -4.69 -0.44 -2.16
C ASP A 220 -5.60 0.08 -3.26
N GLU A 221 -6.51 0.99 -2.90
CA GLU A 221 -7.52 1.57 -3.79
C GLU A 221 -7.47 3.12 -3.78
N PRO A 222 -6.35 3.73 -4.20
CA PRO A 222 -6.25 5.19 -4.25
C PRO A 222 -7.26 5.85 -5.20
N ALA A 223 -7.83 5.11 -6.14
CA ALA A 223 -8.89 5.62 -7.03
C ALA A 223 -10.30 5.55 -6.43
N ALA A 224 -10.47 5.03 -5.22
CA ALA A 224 -11.76 4.68 -4.60
C ALA A 224 -12.83 5.79 -4.62
N THR A 225 -12.41 7.06 -4.56
CA THR A 225 -13.31 8.23 -4.53
C THR A 225 -13.20 9.13 -5.76
N THR A 226 -12.50 8.69 -6.81
CA THR A 226 -12.38 9.45 -8.07
C THR A 226 -13.76 9.70 -8.71
N HIS A 227 -14.67 8.72 -8.60
CA HIS A 227 -16.03 8.79 -9.10
C HIS A 227 -17.00 8.29 -8.03
N ALA A 228 -17.74 9.21 -7.40
CA ALA A 228 -18.60 8.89 -6.26
C ALA A 228 -19.72 7.90 -6.61
N ASP A 229 -20.26 7.95 -7.84
CA ASP A 229 -21.29 7.05 -8.36
C ASP A 229 -20.78 5.63 -8.68
N GLU A 230 -19.47 5.43 -8.64
CA GLU A 230 -18.84 4.12 -8.88
C GLU A 230 -18.42 3.38 -7.58
N VAL A 231 -18.61 3.97 -6.40
CA VAL A 231 -18.32 3.30 -5.12
C VAL A 231 -19.02 1.96 -4.97
N PRO A 232 -20.26 1.75 -5.46
CA PRO A 232 -20.86 0.42 -5.48
C PRO A 232 -20.05 -0.63 -6.29
N ILE A 233 -19.41 -0.23 -7.40
CA ILE A 233 -18.52 -1.10 -8.18
C ILE A 233 -17.30 -1.49 -7.35
N LEU A 234 -16.68 -0.52 -6.67
CA LEU A 234 -15.54 -0.76 -5.78
C LEU A 234 -15.89 -1.81 -4.72
N VAL A 235 -17.03 -1.65 -4.03
CA VAL A 235 -17.47 -2.57 -2.96
C VAL A 235 -17.74 -3.98 -3.51
N GLU A 236 -18.46 -4.08 -4.63
CA GLU A 236 -18.73 -5.36 -5.29
C GLU A 236 -17.44 -6.07 -5.70
N ALA A 237 -16.53 -5.35 -6.36
CA ALA A 237 -15.27 -5.89 -6.84
C ALA A 237 -14.32 -6.29 -5.70
N PHE A 238 -14.24 -5.48 -4.64
CA PHE A 238 -13.47 -5.85 -3.45
C PHE A 238 -13.97 -7.16 -2.86
N ASN A 239 -15.30 -7.31 -2.67
CA ASN A 239 -15.91 -8.51 -2.13
C ASN A 239 -15.65 -9.76 -2.99
N GLU A 240 -15.64 -9.61 -4.32
CA GLU A 240 -15.26 -10.70 -5.24
C GLU A 240 -13.76 -11.03 -5.13
N ALA A 241 -12.90 -10.02 -5.04
CA ALA A 241 -11.45 -10.21 -4.93
C ALA A 241 -11.05 -10.95 -3.65
N VAL A 242 -11.75 -10.69 -2.53
CA VAL A 242 -11.42 -11.31 -1.22
C VAL A 242 -12.22 -12.56 -0.91
N ARG A 243 -13.04 -13.04 -1.85
CA ARG A 243 -13.87 -14.23 -1.62
C ARG A 243 -13.03 -15.45 -1.31
N ASP A 244 -13.31 -16.10 -0.17
CA ASP A 244 -12.62 -17.30 0.34
C ASP A 244 -11.09 -17.10 0.55
N VAL A 245 -10.66 -15.88 0.87
CA VAL A 245 -9.28 -15.57 1.23
C VAL A 245 -9.12 -15.66 2.76
N PRO A 246 -8.39 -16.65 3.29
CA PRO A 246 -8.26 -16.86 4.74
C PRO A 246 -7.12 -16.00 5.33
N ALA A 247 -7.28 -14.68 5.29
CA ALA A 247 -6.33 -13.71 5.86
C ALA A 247 -7.07 -12.53 6.46
N LYS A 248 -6.43 -11.78 7.37
CA LYS A 248 -6.92 -10.46 7.76
C LYS A 248 -6.89 -9.54 6.54
N LEU A 249 -7.97 -8.85 6.28
CA LEU A 249 -8.15 -8.03 5.10
C LEU A 249 -8.19 -6.55 5.47
N SER A 250 -7.41 -5.74 4.77
CA SER A 250 -7.50 -4.29 4.88
C SER A 250 -7.64 -3.63 3.51
N ILE A 251 -8.20 -2.43 3.52
CA ILE A 251 -8.19 -1.52 2.37
C ILE A 251 -7.40 -0.26 2.75
N HIS A 252 -6.56 0.22 1.83
CA HIS A 252 -5.97 1.54 1.94
C HIS A 252 -6.56 2.48 0.90
N VAL A 253 -7.02 3.64 1.38
CA VAL A 253 -7.53 4.73 0.54
C VAL A 253 -6.88 6.03 1.00
N CYS A 254 -6.21 6.72 0.08
CA CYS A 254 -5.60 8.03 0.33
C CYS A 254 -6.21 9.11 -0.57
N TYR A 255 -5.90 10.39 -0.33
CA TYR A 255 -6.37 11.56 -1.09
C TYR A 255 -7.89 11.64 -1.27
N SER A 256 -8.66 11.29 -0.25
CA SER A 256 -10.08 11.02 -0.42
C SER A 256 -10.98 11.81 0.53
N ASP A 257 -12.13 12.23 0.04
CA ASP A 257 -13.27 12.57 0.90
C ASP A 257 -14.01 11.27 1.26
N TYR A 258 -13.78 10.75 2.44
CA TYR A 258 -14.33 9.46 2.87
C TYR A 258 -15.85 9.45 3.02
N ARG A 259 -16.52 10.60 3.07
CA ARG A 259 -17.99 10.69 3.04
C ARG A 259 -18.56 10.08 1.76
N LEU A 260 -17.80 10.13 0.66
CA LEU A 260 -18.21 9.53 -0.62
C LEU A 260 -18.27 8.00 -0.57
N LEU A 261 -17.54 7.36 0.32
CA LEU A 261 -17.55 5.90 0.48
C LEU A 261 -18.80 5.40 1.21
N TYR A 262 -19.39 6.23 2.08
CA TYR A 262 -20.52 5.86 2.91
C TYR A 262 -21.86 6.20 2.24
N PRO A 263 -22.90 5.34 2.44
CA PRO A 263 -22.91 4.14 3.29
C PRO A 263 -22.36 2.87 2.61
N HIS A 264 -21.99 2.93 1.33
CA HIS A 264 -21.67 1.74 0.52
C HIS A 264 -20.57 0.86 1.09
N ILE A 265 -19.52 1.46 1.67
CA ILE A 265 -18.36 0.74 2.23
C ILE A 265 -18.73 -0.17 3.41
N LEU A 266 -19.89 0.05 4.06
CA LEU A 266 -20.38 -0.84 5.12
C LEU A 266 -20.66 -2.26 4.61
N GLY A 267 -20.96 -2.43 3.33
CA GLY A 267 -21.14 -3.73 2.68
C GLY A 267 -19.82 -4.41 2.26
N MET A 268 -18.68 -3.81 2.49
CA MET A 268 -17.37 -4.35 2.12
C MET A 268 -16.88 -5.36 3.17
N ARG A 269 -16.39 -6.51 2.72
CA ARG A 269 -15.82 -7.58 3.57
C ARG A 269 -14.36 -7.26 3.90
N VAL A 270 -14.16 -6.33 4.81
CA VAL A 270 -12.84 -5.85 5.23
C VAL A 270 -12.80 -5.68 6.74
N ASP A 271 -11.68 -6.06 7.36
CA ASP A 271 -11.50 -6.00 8.81
C ASP A 271 -10.94 -4.66 9.27
N HIS A 272 -10.13 -4.02 8.43
CA HIS A 272 -9.36 -2.84 8.77
C HIS A 272 -9.31 -1.85 7.61
N LEU A 273 -9.52 -0.56 7.89
CA LEU A 273 -9.42 0.53 6.93
C LEU A 273 -8.22 1.39 7.28
N ALA A 274 -7.19 1.42 6.41
CA ALA A 274 -6.04 2.31 6.54
C ALA A 274 -6.32 3.60 5.76
N LEU A 275 -6.60 4.69 6.45
CA LEU A 275 -7.10 5.92 5.87
C LEU A 275 -6.20 7.11 6.23
N GLU A 276 -6.07 8.03 5.31
CA GLU A 276 -5.40 9.30 5.50
C GLU A 276 -6.22 10.17 6.47
N PHE A 277 -5.55 10.83 7.41
CA PHE A 277 -6.21 11.68 8.39
C PHE A 277 -5.47 13.00 8.59
N LYS A 278 -4.12 12.97 8.64
CA LYS A 278 -3.32 14.17 8.89
C LYS A 278 -3.42 15.18 7.75
N ASN A 279 -3.45 14.72 6.51
CA ASN A 279 -3.42 15.54 5.31
C ASN A 279 -4.81 15.89 4.75
N THR A 280 -5.88 15.28 5.26
CA THR A 280 -7.23 15.43 4.72
C THR A 280 -7.99 16.70 5.20
N GLY A 281 -7.36 17.52 6.02
CA GLY A 281 -7.96 18.79 6.47
C GLY A 281 -9.16 18.61 7.40
N ASP A 282 -10.28 19.24 7.08
CA ASP A 282 -11.41 19.41 8.00
C ASP A 282 -12.36 18.20 8.12
N TYR A 283 -12.24 17.18 7.28
CA TYR A 283 -13.18 16.08 7.43
C TYR A 283 -12.70 15.02 8.39
N ASN A 284 -13.53 14.82 9.36
CA ASN A 284 -13.26 14.00 10.50
C ASN A 284 -13.71 12.55 10.22
N ILE A 285 -12.80 11.70 9.72
CA ILE A 285 -13.08 10.29 9.48
C ILE A 285 -13.60 9.58 10.73
N VAL A 286 -13.14 9.99 11.90
CA VAL A 286 -13.58 9.45 13.19
C VAL A 286 -15.06 9.70 13.43
N THR A 287 -15.54 10.90 13.08
CA THR A 287 -16.97 11.23 13.15
C THR A 287 -17.77 10.41 12.16
N ILE A 288 -17.28 10.24 10.91
CA ILE A 288 -17.95 9.41 9.91
C ILE A 288 -18.13 7.98 10.41
N PHE A 289 -17.07 7.36 10.96
CA PHE A 289 -17.15 6.02 11.57
C PHE A 289 -18.23 5.93 12.66
N LYS A 290 -18.29 6.95 13.54
CA LYS A 290 -19.30 7.01 14.58
C LYS A 290 -20.71 7.14 14.02
N ASP A 291 -20.91 8.09 13.09
CA ASP A 291 -22.24 8.45 12.56
C ASP A 291 -22.88 7.29 11.78
N TYR A 292 -22.05 6.52 11.08
CA TYR A 292 -22.51 5.33 10.35
C TYR A 292 -22.45 4.02 11.15
N GLY A 293 -21.98 4.07 12.41
CA GLY A 293 -21.87 2.90 13.27
C GLY A 293 -20.85 1.87 12.74
N ASP A 294 -19.83 2.30 12.03
CA ASP A 294 -18.80 1.41 11.53
C ASP A 294 -17.95 0.89 12.70
N THR A 295 -17.86 -0.43 12.84
CA THR A 295 -17.23 -1.11 13.97
C THR A 295 -15.85 -1.71 13.64
N ARG A 296 -15.39 -1.57 12.42
CA ARG A 296 -14.11 -2.11 11.94
C ARG A 296 -12.93 -1.39 12.58
N GLU A 297 -11.74 -1.99 12.44
CA GLU A 297 -10.49 -1.33 12.85
C GLU A 297 -10.17 -0.16 11.92
N LEU A 298 -9.66 0.93 12.50
CA LEU A 298 -9.23 2.12 11.79
C LEU A 298 -7.72 2.29 11.90
N GLY A 299 -7.02 2.15 10.79
CA GLY A 299 -5.64 2.62 10.62
C GLY A 299 -5.68 4.13 10.38
N LEU A 300 -5.43 4.89 11.44
CA LEU A 300 -5.48 6.33 11.44
C LEU A 300 -4.16 6.92 10.95
N GLY A 301 -4.16 7.59 9.80
CA GLY A 301 -3.01 8.30 9.25
C GLY A 301 -2.70 9.54 10.09
N VAL A 302 -1.66 9.49 10.92
CA VAL A 302 -1.30 10.58 11.85
C VAL A 302 0.02 11.26 11.50
N VAL A 303 0.67 10.82 10.43
CA VAL A 303 1.94 11.35 9.91
C VAL A 303 1.76 11.76 8.45
N ASP A 304 2.04 13.03 8.15
CA ASP A 304 2.01 13.59 6.81
C ASP A 304 3.17 13.04 5.96
N VAL A 305 2.86 12.54 4.79
CA VAL A 305 3.84 11.97 3.85
C VAL A 305 4.24 12.95 2.73
N HIS A 306 3.64 14.14 2.68
CA HIS A 306 3.88 15.16 1.65
C HIS A 306 4.86 16.24 2.11
N SER A 307 5.14 16.30 3.42
CA SER A 307 6.02 17.28 4.05
C SER A 307 7.25 16.62 4.68
N ASP A 308 8.39 17.31 4.66
CA ASP A 308 9.59 16.92 5.40
C ASP A 308 9.56 17.33 6.89
N VAL A 309 8.53 18.08 7.30
CA VAL A 309 8.29 18.38 8.71
C VAL A 309 8.01 17.09 9.47
N ILE A 310 8.77 16.86 10.54
CA ILE A 310 8.66 15.67 11.37
C ILE A 310 7.73 15.98 12.53
N GLU A 311 6.59 15.28 12.61
CA GLU A 311 5.64 15.39 13.70
C GLU A 311 6.28 14.98 15.02
N THR A 312 5.95 15.67 16.10
CA THR A 312 6.39 15.27 17.44
C THR A 312 5.60 14.07 17.95
N PRO A 313 6.18 13.24 18.85
CA PRO A 313 5.44 12.17 19.49
C PRO A 313 4.17 12.64 20.22
N GLU A 314 4.20 13.84 20.81
CA GLU A 314 3.07 14.45 21.50
C GLU A 314 1.92 14.77 20.56
N GLU A 315 2.22 15.36 19.39
CA GLU A 315 1.21 15.63 18.36
C GLU A 315 0.53 14.35 17.89
N ILE A 316 1.32 13.29 17.67
CA ILE A 316 0.82 11.98 17.25
C ILE A 316 -0.05 11.36 18.35
N ARG A 317 0.42 11.36 19.62
CA ARG A 317 -0.34 10.92 20.79
C ARG A 317 -1.70 11.62 20.86
N ASP A 318 -1.72 12.94 20.73
CA ASP A 318 -2.94 13.74 20.90
C ASP A 318 -3.98 13.42 19.81
N ARG A 319 -3.55 13.18 18.57
CA ARG A 319 -4.43 12.72 17.49
C ARG A 319 -5.00 11.34 17.77
N LEU A 320 -4.17 10.39 18.21
CA LEU A 320 -4.61 9.03 18.57
C LEU A 320 -5.62 9.06 19.73
N LEU A 321 -5.35 9.85 20.76
CA LEU A 321 -6.26 10.00 21.90
C LEU A 321 -7.57 10.68 21.53
N ALA A 322 -7.54 11.68 20.63
CA ALA A 322 -8.74 12.30 20.14
C ALA A 322 -9.66 11.30 19.42
N ALA A 323 -9.11 10.44 18.58
CA ALA A 323 -9.84 9.39 17.92
C ALA A 323 -10.34 8.31 18.90
N ALA A 324 -9.50 7.94 19.88
CA ALA A 324 -9.84 6.94 20.89
C ALA A 324 -11.02 7.33 21.79
N ARG A 325 -11.17 8.62 22.10
CA ARG A 325 -12.34 9.12 22.86
C ARG A 325 -13.67 8.89 22.14
N VAL A 326 -13.65 8.73 20.84
CA VAL A 326 -14.86 8.57 20.01
C VAL A 326 -15.12 7.12 19.66
N LEU A 327 -14.06 6.36 19.29
CA LEU A 327 -14.17 5.02 18.71
C LEU A 327 -13.74 3.89 19.67
N GLY A 328 -13.05 4.23 20.76
CA GLY A 328 -12.35 3.26 21.62
C GLY A 328 -10.91 3.01 21.14
N PRO A 329 -9.95 2.88 22.09
CA PRO A 329 -8.52 2.74 21.76
C PRO A 329 -8.17 1.40 21.11
N GLU A 330 -8.97 0.35 21.35
CA GLU A 330 -8.77 -1.02 20.85
C GLU A 330 -8.95 -1.17 19.34
N ARG A 331 -9.62 -0.20 18.70
CA ARG A 331 -9.93 -0.22 17.27
C ARG A 331 -8.97 0.62 16.43
N ILE A 332 -8.09 1.39 17.07
CA ILE A 332 -7.24 2.37 16.37
C ILE A 332 -5.83 1.83 16.22
N TRP A 333 -5.37 1.80 14.99
CA TRP A 333 -3.99 1.59 14.59
C TRP A 333 -3.34 2.92 14.21
N ALA A 334 -2.05 3.06 14.44
CA ALA A 334 -1.29 4.24 14.05
C ALA A 334 -0.48 3.96 12.78
N ASN A 335 -0.68 4.78 11.75
CA ASN A 335 0.07 4.68 10.50
C ASN A 335 0.35 6.07 9.90
N PRO A 336 1.29 6.18 8.93
CA PRO A 336 1.37 7.33 8.06
C PRO A 336 0.12 7.46 7.17
N ASP A 337 -0.14 8.65 6.66
CA ASP A 337 -1.27 8.90 5.74
C ASP A 337 -1.22 8.00 4.49
N CYS A 338 -0.01 7.77 3.95
CA CYS A 338 0.25 6.95 2.78
C CYS A 338 1.68 6.38 2.85
N GLY A 339 2.17 5.78 1.76
CA GLY A 339 3.56 5.37 1.63
C GLY A 339 4.54 6.55 1.66
N LEU A 340 5.72 6.38 2.25
CA LEU A 340 6.76 7.40 2.44
C LEU A 340 7.73 7.52 1.23
N ARG A 341 7.35 7.04 0.06
CA ARG A 341 8.22 6.95 -1.14
C ARG A 341 8.81 8.28 -1.62
N THR A 342 8.19 9.39 -1.26
CA THR A 342 8.62 10.74 -1.65
C THR A 342 9.54 11.39 -0.62
N ARG A 343 9.73 10.76 0.54
CA ARG A 343 10.60 11.24 1.62
C ARG A 343 11.98 10.59 1.52
N THR A 344 13.02 11.32 1.93
CA THR A 344 14.32 10.70 2.12
C THR A 344 14.27 9.67 3.25
N TRP A 345 15.16 8.68 3.23
CA TRP A 345 15.23 7.67 4.29
C TRP A 345 15.41 8.29 5.69
N GLY A 346 16.19 9.37 5.79
CA GLY A 346 16.38 10.07 7.06
C GLY A 346 15.10 10.67 7.62
N VAL A 347 14.34 11.38 6.78
CA VAL A 347 13.04 11.96 7.15
C VAL A 347 12.02 10.85 7.46
N ALA A 348 11.92 9.84 6.60
CA ALA A 348 10.99 8.72 6.79
C ALA A 348 11.27 7.97 8.10
N PHE A 349 12.56 7.72 8.41
CA PHE A 349 12.96 7.05 9.65
C PHE A 349 12.58 7.84 10.90
N ALA A 350 12.85 9.15 10.90
CA ALA A 350 12.48 10.02 12.01
C ALA A 350 10.97 10.09 12.22
N LYS A 351 10.19 10.23 11.14
CA LYS A 351 8.72 10.21 11.18
C LYS A 351 8.17 8.91 11.76
N LEU A 352 8.67 7.75 11.30
CA LEU A 352 8.23 6.45 11.80
C LEU A 352 8.64 6.19 13.25
N ARG A 353 9.81 6.64 13.68
CA ARG A 353 10.20 6.57 15.09
C ARG A 353 9.28 7.39 15.97
N ASN A 354 8.94 8.60 15.54
CA ASN A 354 8.00 9.45 16.27
C ASN A 354 6.58 8.88 16.26
N LEU A 355 6.16 8.20 15.19
CA LEU A 355 4.90 7.45 15.14
C LEU A 355 4.85 6.39 16.23
N VAL A 356 5.90 5.58 16.35
CA VAL A 356 6.00 4.51 17.36
C VAL A 356 6.00 5.09 18.78
N GLU A 357 6.76 6.16 19.01
CA GLU A 357 6.84 6.83 20.30
C GLU A 357 5.50 7.51 20.68
N GLY A 358 4.85 8.18 19.74
CA GLY A 358 3.52 8.77 19.94
C GLY A 358 2.46 7.72 20.31
N ALA A 359 2.49 6.56 19.64
CA ALA A 359 1.62 5.43 19.95
C ALA A 359 1.93 4.85 21.36
N ARG A 360 3.20 4.83 21.77
CA ARG A 360 3.61 4.44 23.14
C ARG A 360 3.04 5.40 24.17
N LEU A 361 3.21 6.70 23.96
CA LEU A 361 2.65 7.74 24.85
C LEU A 361 1.11 7.67 24.92
N ALA A 362 0.44 7.37 23.79
CA ALA A 362 -1.01 7.19 23.80
C ALA A 362 -1.44 5.99 24.66
N ARG A 363 -0.73 4.86 24.58
CA ARG A 363 -0.98 3.68 25.43
C ARG A 363 -0.87 4.01 26.90
N GLU A 364 0.19 4.70 27.31
CA GLU A 364 0.39 5.11 28.71
C GLU A 364 -0.74 6.01 29.19
N ALA A 365 -1.19 6.95 28.37
CA ALA A 365 -2.25 7.89 28.71
C ALA A 365 -3.63 7.22 28.93
N VAL A 366 -3.90 6.08 28.27
CA VAL A 366 -5.16 5.32 28.46
C VAL A 366 -5.03 4.19 29.52
N GLY A 367 -3.89 4.09 30.21
CA GLY A 367 -3.67 3.08 31.25
C GLY A 367 -3.35 1.69 30.72
N GLY A 368 -3.02 1.58 29.43
CA GLY A 368 -2.56 0.37 28.78
C GLY A 368 -1.05 0.20 28.99
N GLY A 369 -0.63 -0.35 30.13
CA GLY A 369 0.76 -0.79 30.33
C GLY A 369 1.15 -1.84 29.32
N ALA A 370 2.45 -1.89 29.00
CA ALA A 370 3.22 -2.62 27.99
C ALA A 370 2.68 -3.98 27.54
#